data_4336eda28d770c7143beb4589af09d8a
#
_entry.id   4336eda28d770c7143beb4589af09d8a
#
_cell.length_a   1.000
_cell.length_b   1.000
_cell.length_c   1.000
_cell.angle_alpha   90.00
_cell.angle_beta   90.00
_cell.angle_gamma   90.00
#
_symmetry.space_group_name_H-M   'P 1'
#
loop_
_entity.id
_entity.type
_entity.pdbx_description
1 polymer ?
#
loop_
_entity_poly.entity_id
_entity_poly.type
_entity_poly.pdbx_seq_one_letter_code
_entity_poly.pdbx_strand_id
1 'polypeptide(L)'
;MKKACIALFAILISCQNSIAQNSGNNSIKILSQKKGVSIRGLAVPNQNTIWASGSKGSIAKSVNGGADFEWMQVKGYESRDFRSIHAWDDKEAIIVAIAAPAIILKTKDGGTSWYKVYENTDTLMFLDAIHFKDAANGLVVGDPISNHIFLLSTVDKGENWNEVPSSYFKTPLEKGEAFFASSGSNIAQLSKDDFLVSGGVRSRLWINGAAMEIPILQGGTSTGANSMAISPNGNNIMIVGDDFMKDTSRTQNAVGLKLFIKPNSNKKWQSEKIPYWKIDEFVGFPNGYRSGVEYVSNTILISCGTSGVDISKNKGKNWDLISTESFHVVRKQPNTKAVFLAGGGGRIGYYRIP
;
A
#
# COMPACT_ATOMS: atom_id res chain seq x y z
N MET A 1 37.83 83.00 16.49
CA MET A 1 36.56 82.43 17.02
C MET A 1 35.94 81.55 15.95
N LYS A 2 36.13 80.23 16.01
CA LYS A 2 35.54 79.26 15.06
C LYS A 2 34.49 78.46 15.84
N LYS A 3 33.22 78.55 15.39
CA LYS A 3 32.09 77.76 15.95
C LYS A 3 32.08 76.41 15.28
N ALA A 4 32.19 75.34 16.09
CA ALA A 4 32.02 73.97 15.63
C ALA A 4 30.54 73.61 15.69
N CYS A 5 29.96 73.18 14.57
CA CYS A 5 28.65 72.56 14.49
C CYS A 5 28.81 71.06 14.72
N ILE A 6 28.19 70.55 15.77
CA ILE A 6 28.07 69.11 16.02
C ILE A 6 26.76 68.65 15.37
N ALA A 7 26.87 67.80 14.35
CA ALA A 7 25.74 67.11 13.74
C ALA A 7 25.44 65.81 14.48
N LEU A 8 24.25 65.77 15.08
CA LEU A 8 23.72 64.55 15.73
C LEU A 8 23.16 63.63 14.66
N PHE A 9 23.79 62.46 14.47
CA PHE A 9 23.27 61.39 13.62
C PHE A 9 22.35 60.50 14.45
N ALA A 10 21.05 60.62 14.24
CA ALA A 10 20.06 59.70 14.82
C ALA A 10 20.02 58.40 14.00
N ILE A 11 20.52 57.32 14.57
CA ILE A 11 20.40 55.99 14.00
C ILE A 11 18.99 55.43 14.30
N LEU A 12 18.12 55.43 13.32
CA LEU A 12 16.86 54.69 13.35
C LEU A 12 17.13 53.20 13.21
N ILE A 13 17.12 52.46 14.31
CA ILE A 13 17.10 50.99 14.31
C ILE A 13 15.65 50.60 13.97
N SER A 14 15.40 50.21 12.73
CA SER A 14 14.18 49.52 12.33
C SER A 14 14.23 48.08 12.84
N CYS A 15 13.52 47.80 13.95
CA CYS A 15 13.19 46.42 14.33
C CYS A 15 12.31 45.82 13.25
N GLN A 16 12.89 45.07 12.34
CA GLN A 16 12.11 44.14 11.51
C GLN A 16 11.68 42.99 12.41
N ASN A 17 10.44 43.02 12.86
CA ASN A 17 9.76 41.86 13.40
C ASN A 17 9.65 40.83 12.29
N SER A 18 10.59 39.90 12.23
CA SER A 18 10.46 38.62 11.49
C SER A 18 9.28 37.88 12.11
N ILE A 19 8.12 37.98 11.47
CA ILE A 19 7.03 37.04 11.73
C ILE A 19 7.57 35.70 11.28
N ALA A 20 8.04 34.91 12.23
CA ALA A 20 8.26 33.50 12.03
C ALA A 20 6.91 32.91 11.59
N GLN A 21 6.75 32.68 10.30
CA GLN A 21 5.67 31.85 9.81
C GLN A 21 5.82 30.51 10.51
N ASN A 22 4.90 30.22 11.41
CA ASN A 22 4.69 28.93 11.99
C ASN A 22 4.29 28.00 10.82
N SER A 23 5.28 27.51 10.06
CA SER A 23 5.12 26.40 9.13
C SER A 23 4.75 25.21 10.00
N GLY A 24 3.45 24.99 10.15
CA GLY A 24 2.91 23.78 10.75
C GLY A 24 3.70 22.61 10.19
N ASN A 25 4.23 21.80 11.09
CA ASN A 25 5.18 20.71 10.81
C ASN A 25 4.53 19.69 9.86
N ASN A 26 4.57 19.95 8.55
CA ASN A 26 4.03 19.11 7.48
C ASN A 26 4.98 17.92 7.15
N SER A 27 5.82 17.54 8.11
CA SER A 27 6.77 16.44 7.94
C SER A 27 6.22 15.12 8.47
N ILE A 28 6.65 14.03 7.84
CA ILE A 28 6.38 12.67 8.34
C ILE A 28 7.16 12.50 9.66
N LYS A 29 6.42 12.26 10.75
CA LYS A 29 7.03 11.97 12.06
C LYS A 29 7.44 10.51 12.12
N ILE A 30 8.72 10.22 12.36
CA ILE A 30 9.20 8.86 12.62
C ILE A 30 8.86 8.49 14.05
N LEU A 31 8.11 7.40 14.21
CA LEU A 31 7.62 6.92 15.50
C LEU A 31 8.47 5.79 16.07
N SER A 32 9.00 4.92 15.19
CA SER A 32 9.83 3.78 15.59
C SER A 32 10.81 3.40 14.49
N GLN A 33 11.94 2.79 14.87
CA GLN A 33 12.94 2.24 13.95
C GLN A 33 13.58 0.98 14.54
N LYS A 34 13.94 0.03 13.66
CA LYS A 34 14.74 -1.15 14.05
C LYS A 34 15.76 -1.48 12.96
N LYS A 35 17.02 -1.13 13.22
CA LYS A 35 18.10 -1.32 12.26
C LYS A 35 18.18 -2.75 11.72
N GLY A 36 18.36 -2.88 10.42
CA GLY A 36 18.52 -4.16 9.73
C GLY A 36 17.22 -4.94 9.50
N VAL A 37 16.05 -4.31 9.77
CA VAL A 37 14.72 -4.83 9.43
C VAL A 37 14.16 -4.07 8.23
N SER A 38 13.47 -4.75 7.32
CA SER A 38 12.68 -4.14 6.25
C SER A 38 11.21 -4.49 6.48
N ILE A 39 10.36 -3.48 6.61
CA ILE A 39 8.91 -3.65 6.81
C ILE A 39 8.21 -3.47 5.48
N ARG A 40 7.31 -4.42 5.13
CA ARG A 40 6.44 -4.35 3.96
C ARG A 40 4.98 -4.64 4.28
N GLY A 41 4.70 -5.33 5.38
CA GLY A 41 3.35 -5.52 5.89
C GLY A 41 2.99 -4.43 6.92
N LEU A 42 1.82 -3.84 6.78
CA LEU A 42 1.29 -2.83 7.71
C LEU A 42 -0.23 -2.97 7.79
N ALA A 43 -0.78 -3.06 9.00
CA ALA A 43 -2.22 -3.09 9.25
C ALA A 43 -2.59 -2.09 10.34
N VAL A 44 -3.68 -1.36 10.13
CA VAL A 44 -4.21 -0.34 11.07
C VAL A 44 -5.70 -0.60 11.23
N PRO A 45 -6.10 -1.61 12.03
CA PRO A 45 -7.50 -2.03 12.16
C PRO A 45 -8.40 -0.98 12.84
N ASN A 46 -7.82 -0.15 13.70
CA ASN A 46 -8.52 0.93 14.41
C ASN A 46 -7.57 2.10 14.72
N GLN A 47 -8.04 3.11 15.45
CA GLN A 47 -7.23 4.31 15.74
C GLN A 47 -6.07 4.05 16.69
N ASN A 48 -6.13 3.01 17.51
CA ASN A 48 -5.14 2.73 18.54
C ASN A 48 -4.17 1.61 18.15
N THR A 49 -4.60 0.67 17.31
CA THR A 49 -3.83 -0.53 16.99
C THR A 49 -3.12 -0.40 15.65
N ILE A 50 -1.81 -0.59 15.67
CA ILE A 50 -0.97 -0.66 14.48
C ILE A 50 -0.12 -1.93 14.56
N TRP A 51 -0.12 -2.71 13.49
CA TRP A 51 0.74 -3.87 13.31
C TRP A 51 1.64 -3.66 12.12
N ALA A 52 2.91 -4.01 12.25
CA ALA A 52 3.85 -4.03 11.15
C ALA A 52 4.61 -5.37 11.12
N SER A 53 4.80 -5.94 9.93
CA SER A 53 5.53 -7.19 9.73
C SER A 53 6.63 -7.01 8.68
N GLY A 54 7.71 -7.79 8.81
CA GLY A 54 8.85 -7.62 7.92
C GLY A 54 9.86 -8.76 8.00
N SER A 55 11.06 -8.44 7.53
CA SER A 55 12.19 -9.36 7.49
C SER A 55 12.65 -9.81 8.88
N LYS A 56 13.38 -10.93 8.93
CA LYS A 56 13.92 -11.53 10.15
C LYS A 56 12.85 -11.90 11.18
N GLY A 57 11.70 -12.39 10.71
CA GLY A 57 10.58 -12.75 11.57
C GLY A 57 10.04 -11.60 12.41
N SER A 58 10.30 -10.33 12.02
CA SER A 58 10.04 -9.18 12.87
C SER A 58 8.59 -8.73 12.78
N ILE A 59 8.02 -8.44 13.96
CA ILE A 59 6.71 -7.81 14.14
C ILE A 59 6.91 -6.57 15.03
N ALA A 60 6.26 -5.47 14.68
CA ALA A 60 6.10 -4.33 15.58
C ALA A 60 4.61 -4.08 15.82
N LYS A 61 4.23 -3.83 17.07
CA LYS A 61 2.85 -3.56 17.45
C LYS A 61 2.75 -2.33 18.33
N SER A 62 1.75 -1.50 18.11
CA SER A 62 1.31 -0.43 19.00
C SER A 62 -0.16 -0.63 19.31
N VAL A 63 -0.56 -0.28 20.55
CA VAL A 63 -1.95 -0.31 21.04
C VAL A 63 -2.42 1.06 21.55
N ASN A 64 -1.61 2.09 21.34
CA ASN A 64 -1.84 3.47 21.82
C ASN A 64 -1.70 4.51 20.70
N GLY A 65 -2.08 4.16 19.48
CA GLY A 65 -2.09 5.07 18.34
C GLY A 65 -0.70 5.42 17.80
N GLY A 66 0.31 4.57 18.09
CA GLY A 66 1.69 4.78 17.64
C GLY A 66 2.53 5.60 18.61
N ALA A 67 2.06 5.85 19.83
CA ALA A 67 2.88 6.51 20.86
C ALA A 67 4.09 5.65 21.22
N ASP A 68 3.88 4.34 21.36
CA ASP A 68 4.93 3.35 21.60
C ASP A 68 4.76 2.15 20.67
N PHE A 69 5.86 1.46 20.34
CA PHE A 69 5.90 0.23 19.59
C PHE A 69 6.66 -0.85 20.36
N GLU A 70 6.00 -1.98 20.56
CA GLU A 70 6.63 -3.22 21.00
C GLU A 70 7.17 -3.98 19.79
N TRP A 71 8.46 -4.36 19.81
CA TRP A 71 9.07 -5.18 18.79
C TRP A 71 9.18 -6.63 19.27
N MET A 72 8.62 -7.53 18.49
CA MET A 72 8.62 -8.97 18.70
C MET A 72 9.33 -9.68 17.54
N GLN A 73 9.67 -10.94 17.76
CA GLN A 73 10.16 -11.83 16.71
C GLN A 73 9.36 -13.13 16.77
N VAL A 74 8.88 -13.59 15.61
CA VAL A 74 8.07 -14.81 15.52
C VAL A 74 8.97 -16.02 15.78
N LYS A 75 8.78 -16.66 16.93
CA LYS A 75 9.59 -17.79 17.39
C LYS A 75 9.52 -18.96 16.40
N GLY A 76 10.69 -19.47 15.99
CA GLY A 76 10.84 -20.55 15.00
C GLY A 76 10.78 -20.07 13.55
N TYR A 77 10.61 -18.75 13.33
CA TYR A 77 10.52 -18.13 12.00
C TYR A 77 11.44 -16.90 11.87
N GLU A 78 12.53 -16.85 12.62
CA GLU A 78 13.45 -15.73 12.73
C GLU A 78 14.17 -15.39 11.42
N SER A 79 14.26 -16.33 10.49
CA SER A 79 14.82 -16.10 9.15
C SER A 79 13.80 -15.66 8.12
N ARG A 80 12.49 -15.70 8.45
CA ARG A 80 11.42 -15.43 7.47
C ARG A 80 11.20 -13.94 7.25
N ASP A 81 10.71 -13.61 6.06
CA ASP A 81 10.28 -12.26 5.68
C ASP A 81 8.76 -12.25 5.51
N PHE A 82 8.05 -11.60 6.44
CA PHE A 82 6.61 -11.48 6.45
C PHE A 82 6.20 -10.17 5.78
N ARG A 83 5.92 -10.22 4.47
CA ARG A 83 5.66 -9.02 3.68
C ARG A 83 4.21 -8.57 3.63
N SER A 84 3.31 -9.38 4.13
CA SER A 84 1.90 -9.00 4.20
C SER A 84 1.30 -9.39 5.54
N ILE A 85 0.39 -8.56 6.02
CA ILE A 85 -0.29 -8.71 7.31
C ILE A 85 -1.72 -8.19 7.20
N HIS A 86 -2.66 -8.91 7.83
CA HIS A 86 -3.97 -8.40 8.18
C HIS A 86 -4.17 -8.51 9.70
N ALA A 87 -4.83 -7.53 10.30
CA ALA A 87 -5.15 -7.56 11.72
C ALA A 87 -6.60 -7.13 11.93
N TRP A 88 -7.31 -7.84 12.80
CA TRP A 88 -8.68 -7.50 13.18
C TRP A 88 -8.72 -6.55 14.38
N ASP A 89 -7.77 -6.74 15.31
CA ASP A 89 -7.64 -5.94 16.52
C ASP A 89 -6.21 -6.01 17.10
N ASP A 90 -6.03 -5.74 18.38
CA ASP A 90 -4.75 -5.81 19.10
C ASP A 90 -4.36 -7.24 19.51
N LYS A 91 -5.23 -8.25 19.32
CA LYS A 91 -4.98 -9.65 19.67
C LYS A 91 -4.89 -10.56 18.47
N GLU A 92 -5.76 -10.34 17.48
CA GLU A 92 -5.85 -11.21 16.32
C GLU A 92 -5.20 -10.59 15.07
N ALA A 93 -4.23 -11.29 14.51
CA ALA A 93 -3.56 -10.94 13.26
C ALA A 93 -3.12 -12.19 12.50
N ILE A 94 -2.90 -12.03 11.19
CA ILE A 94 -2.43 -13.06 10.28
C ILE A 94 -1.32 -12.48 9.41
N ILE A 95 -0.23 -13.22 9.23
CA ILE A 95 0.95 -12.80 8.48
C ILE A 95 1.31 -13.84 7.41
N VAL A 96 1.84 -13.35 6.30
CA VAL A 96 2.21 -14.16 5.15
C VAL A 96 3.71 -14.04 4.92
N ALA A 97 4.40 -15.17 4.92
CA ALA A 97 5.81 -15.27 4.57
C ALA A 97 5.97 -15.44 3.06
N ILE A 98 6.89 -14.65 2.46
CA ILE A 98 7.33 -14.88 1.09
C ILE A 98 8.26 -16.08 0.99
N ALA A 99 8.44 -16.57 -0.24
CA ALA A 99 9.35 -17.67 -0.60
C ALA A 99 9.01 -19.02 0.07
N ALA A 100 9.56 -20.07 -0.53
CA ALA A 100 9.33 -21.45 -0.09
C ALA A 100 9.99 -21.77 1.27
N PRO A 101 9.36 -22.60 2.09
CA PRO A 101 7.96 -22.99 2.02
C PRO A 101 7.02 -21.79 2.21
N ALA A 102 5.93 -21.74 1.45
CA ALA A 102 4.90 -20.75 1.66
C ALA A 102 4.19 -20.99 2.99
N ILE A 103 4.15 -19.98 3.85
CA ILE A 103 3.64 -20.13 5.22
C ILE A 103 2.70 -18.94 5.53
N ILE A 104 1.55 -19.28 6.10
CA ILE A 104 0.65 -18.31 6.71
C ILE A 104 0.55 -18.64 8.21
N LEU A 105 0.82 -17.65 9.04
CA LEU A 105 0.75 -17.75 10.49
C LEU A 105 -0.34 -16.84 11.05
N LYS A 106 -1.01 -17.30 12.08
CA LYS A 106 -2.04 -16.54 12.80
C LYS A 106 -1.75 -16.46 14.28
N THR A 107 -2.11 -15.34 14.91
CA THR A 107 -2.09 -15.14 16.37
C THR A 107 -3.47 -14.79 16.88
N LYS A 108 -3.77 -15.17 18.15
CA LYS A 108 -4.97 -14.80 18.89
C LYS A 108 -4.65 -14.15 20.26
N ASP A 109 -3.36 -13.97 20.55
CA ASP A 109 -2.86 -13.51 21.84
C ASP A 109 -1.96 -12.27 21.73
N GLY A 110 -2.17 -11.48 20.68
CA GLY A 110 -1.45 -10.23 20.49
C GLY A 110 -0.02 -10.40 19.97
N GLY A 111 0.29 -11.55 19.34
CA GLY A 111 1.61 -11.85 18.77
C GLY A 111 2.57 -12.54 19.74
N THR A 112 2.09 -12.91 20.94
CA THR A 112 2.87 -13.69 21.92
C THR A 112 3.17 -15.09 21.37
N SER A 113 2.18 -15.71 20.73
CA SER A 113 2.36 -16.97 19.99
C SER A 113 1.74 -16.90 18.61
N TRP A 114 2.30 -17.70 17.70
CA TRP A 114 1.84 -17.81 16.32
C TRP A 114 1.69 -19.28 15.96
N TYR A 115 0.58 -19.63 15.32
CA TYR A 115 0.34 -21.00 14.82
C TYR A 115 0.14 -20.98 13.31
N LYS A 116 0.55 -22.08 12.68
CA LYS A 116 0.52 -22.23 11.23
C LYS A 116 -0.89 -22.63 10.79
N VAL A 117 -1.49 -21.84 9.87
CA VAL A 117 -2.81 -22.09 9.26
C VAL A 117 -2.70 -22.50 7.79
N TYR A 118 -1.53 -22.35 7.18
CA TYR A 118 -1.25 -22.82 5.83
C TYR A 118 0.24 -23.08 5.64
N GLU A 119 0.56 -24.13 4.88
CA GLU A 119 1.90 -24.42 4.41
C GLU A 119 1.85 -25.10 3.04
N ASN A 120 2.72 -24.64 2.13
CA ASN A 120 3.00 -25.35 0.87
C ASN A 120 4.51 -25.41 0.68
N THR A 121 5.03 -26.62 0.52
CA THR A 121 6.48 -26.91 0.44
C THR A 121 7.03 -26.86 -0.98
N ASP A 122 6.20 -26.59 -2.00
CA ASP A 122 6.68 -26.40 -3.36
C ASP A 122 7.72 -25.29 -3.40
N THR A 123 8.88 -25.59 -3.98
CA THR A 123 10.03 -24.67 -4.03
C THR A 123 9.81 -23.44 -4.91
N LEU A 124 8.80 -23.46 -5.77
CA LEU A 124 8.39 -22.32 -6.61
C LEU A 124 7.43 -21.37 -5.91
N MET A 125 6.95 -21.73 -4.71
CA MET A 125 5.98 -20.90 -4.00
C MET A 125 6.55 -19.56 -3.57
N PHE A 126 5.79 -18.50 -3.86
CA PHE A 126 6.04 -17.16 -3.38
C PHE A 126 4.70 -16.46 -3.16
N LEU A 127 4.36 -16.12 -1.92
CA LEU A 127 3.12 -15.43 -1.56
C LEU A 127 3.37 -13.92 -1.46
N ASP A 128 2.52 -13.13 -2.10
CA ASP A 128 2.74 -11.68 -2.23
C ASP A 128 1.92 -10.85 -1.25
N ALA A 129 0.61 -11.12 -1.17
CA ALA A 129 -0.28 -10.28 -0.39
C ALA A 129 -1.49 -11.03 0.15
N ILE A 130 -1.98 -10.56 1.31
CA ILE A 130 -3.23 -10.99 1.93
C ILE A 130 -4.19 -9.81 2.03
N HIS A 131 -5.46 -10.06 1.74
CA HIS A 131 -6.54 -9.09 1.91
C HIS A 131 -7.79 -9.76 2.44
N PHE A 132 -8.48 -9.10 3.36
CA PHE A 132 -9.80 -9.51 3.86
C PHE A 132 -10.82 -8.41 3.52
N LYS A 133 -11.91 -8.80 2.84
CA LYS A 133 -13.02 -7.88 2.53
C LYS A 133 -13.95 -7.65 3.71
N ASP A 134 -14.00 -8.61 4.61
CA ASP A 134 -14.79 -8.59 5.85
C ASP A 134 -14.07 -9.42 6.94
N ALA A 135 -14.74 -9.64 8.07
CA ALA A 135 -14.13 -10.36 9.18
C ALA A 135 -13.75 -11.81 8.86
N ALA A 136 -14.43 -12.48 7.92
CA ALA A 136 -14.28 -13.91 7.66
C ALA A 136 -13.66 -14.25 6.31
N ASN A 137 -13.97 -13.42 5.28
CA ASN A 137 -13.64 -13.72 3.89
C ASN A 137 -12.36 -13.02 3.45
N GLY A 138 -11.37 -13.77 3.00
CA GLY A 138 -10.09 -13.24 2.56
C GLY A 138 -9.47 -14.00 1.41
N LEU A 139 -8.48 -13.38 0.79
CA LEU A 139 -7.67 -13.90 -0.32
C LEU A 139 -6.19 -13.72 -0.03
N VAL A 140 -5.38 -14.64 -0.53
CA VAL A 140 -3.92 -14.52 -0.63
C VAL A 140 -3.51 -14.78 -2.06
N VAL A 141 -2.81 -13.82 -2.67
CA VAL A 141 -2.22 -13.98 -3.99
C VAL A 141 -0.74 -14.31 -3.87
N GLY A 142 -0.25 -15.13 -4.79
CA GLY A 142 1.16 -15.44 -4.96
C GLY A 142 1.57 -15.39 -6.43
N ASP A 143 2.88 -15.46 -6.65
CA ASP A 143 3.46 -15.53 -7.99
C ASP A 143 2.90 -16.71 -8.81
N PRO A 144 2.85 -16.57 -10.13
CA PRO A 144 2.36 -17.62 -10.99
C PRO A 144 3.19 -18.92 -10.91
N ILE A 145 2.51 -20.04 -10.77
CA ILE A 145 3.10 -21.39 -10.82
C ILE A 145 2.56 -22.10 -12.04
N SER A 146 3.42 -22.66 -12.88
CA SER A 146 3.03 -23.41 -14.10
C SER A 146 2.06 -22.62 -15.01
N ASN A 147 2.30 -21.31 -15.18
CA ASN A 147 1.46 -20.36 -15.93
C ASN A 147 0.04 -20.15 -15.35
N HIS A 148 -0.17 -20.40 -14.07
CA HIS A 148 -1.41 -20.11 -13.38
C HIS A 148 -1.17 -19.14 -12.21
N ILE A 149 -2.04 -18.16 -12.04
CA ILE A 149 -2.02 -17.32 -10.85
C ILE A 149 -2.33 -18.19 -9.63
N PHE A 150 -1.44 -18.13 -8.64
CA PHE A 150 -1.69 -18.80 -7.39
C PHE A 150 -2.55 -17.93 -6.49
N LEU A 151 -3.74 -18.40 -6.16
CA LEU A 151 -4.71 -17.67 -5.34
C LEU A 151 -5.30 -18.62 -4.29
N LEU A 152 -5.25 -18.22 -3.04
CA LEU A 152 -5.93 -18.88 -1.92
C LEU A 152 -7.14 -18.08 -1.47
N SER A 153 -8.16 -18.76 -1.00
CA SER A 153 -9.35 -18.17 -0.39
C SER A 153 -9.66 -18.77 0.98
N THR A 154 -10.23 -17.96 1.85
CA THR A 154 -10.77 -18.37 3.16
C THR A 154 -12.16 -17.76 3.36
N VAL A 155 -12.99 -18.46 4.15
CA VAL A 155 -14.33 -18.00 4.57
C VAL A 155 -14.51 -18.09 6.10
N ASP A 156 -13.46 -18.40 6.82
CA ASP A 156 -13.46 -18.67 8.27
C ASP A 156 -12.40 -17.88 9.03
N LYS A 157 -12.15 -16.64 8.59
CA LYS A 157 -11.19 -15.73 9.25
C LYS A 157 -9.73 -16.22 9.12
N GLY A 158 -9.44 -17.00 8.06
CA GLY A 158 -8.11 -17.50 7.77
C GLY A 158 -7.66 -18.70 8.62
N GLU A 159 -8.59 -19.44 9.22
CA GLU A 159 -8.27 -20.71 9.89
C GLU A 159 -7.96 -21.80 8.87
N ASN A 160 -8.70 -21.83 7.75
CA ASN A 160 -8.49 -22.75 6.65
C ASN A 160 -8.38 -22.00 5.32
N TRP A 161 -7.53 -22.51 4.43
CA TRP A 161 -7.26 -21.93 3.13
C TRP A 161 -7.44 -22.96 2.03
N ASN A 162 -8.17 -22.57 0.97
CA ASN A 162 -8.38 -23.40 -0.21
C ASN A 162 -7.83 -22.69 -1.44
N GLU A 163 -7.19 -23.44 -2.33
CA GLU A 163 -6.73 -22.94 -3.60
C GLU A 163 -7.95 -22.64 -4.50
N VAL A 164 -7.95 -21.46 -5.11
CA VAL A 164 -8.93 -21.09 -6.11
C VAL A 164 -8.58 -21.77 -7.42
N PRO A 165 -9.51 -22.53 -8.04
CA PRO A 165 -9.20 -23.26 -9.25
C PRO A 165 -8.69 -22.35 -10.39
N SER A 166 -7.72 -22.81 -11.16
CA SER A 166 -7.16 -22.06 -12.29
C SER A 166 -8.22 -21.63 -13.34
N SER A 167 -9.34 -22.37 -13.43
CA SER A 167 -10.49 -22.03 -14.28
C SER A 167 -11.23 -20.73 -13.85
N TYR A 168 -10.94 -20.20 -12.66
CA TYR A 168 -11.40 -18.88 -12.24
C TYR A 168 -10.83 -17.78 -13.16
N PHE A 169 -9.59 -17.95 -13.62
CA PHE A 169 -8.91 -16.97 -14.47
C PHE A 169 -9.28 -17.19 -15.94
N LYS A 170 -9.99 -16.23 -16.51
CA LYS A 170 -10.52 -16.26 -17.88
C LYS A 170 -9.53 -15.77 -18.93
N THR A 171 -8.54 -14.99 -18.50
CA THR A 171 -7.47 -14.47 -19.34
C THR A 171 -6.19 -15.24 -19.04
N PRO A 172 -5.47 -15.75 -20.04
CA PRO A 172 -4.19 -16.42 -19.81
C PRO A 172 -3.12 -15.42 -19.34
N LEU A 173 -2.21 -15.92 -18.51
CA LEU A 173 -0.99 -15.21 -18.12
C LEU A 173 -0.01 -15.13 -19.29
N GLU A 174 0.76 -14.04 -19.33
CA GLU A 174 1.95 -13.94 -20.18
C GLU A 174 3.17 -14.48 -19.42
N LYS A 175 4.07 -15.16 -20.15
CA LYS A 175 5.31 -15.67 -19.55
C LYS A 175 6.17 -14.52 -19.03
N GLY A 176 6.48 -14.50 -17.74
CA GLY A 176 7.23 -13.44 -17.05
C GLY A 176 6.35 -12.35 -16.46
N GLU A 177 5.03 -12.51 -16.50
CA GLU A 177 4.11 -11.72 -15.68
C GLU A 177 4.17 -12.22 -14.23
N ALA A 178 4.18 -11.30 -13.26
CA ALA A 178 4.40 -11.56 -11.85
C ALA A 178 3.54 -10.65 -10.95
N PHE A 179 3.44 -11.03 -9.69
CA PHE A 179 2.92 -10.18 -8.63
C PHE A 179 4.06 -9.68 -7.76
N PHE A 180 3.86 -8.55 -7.07
CA PHE A 180 4.96 -7.93 -6.31
C PHE A 180 4.62 -7.82 -4.82
N ALA A 181 5.33 -8.56 -3.99
CA ALA A 181 5.24 -8.47 -2.52
C ALA A 181 5.87 -7.18 -1.98
N SER A 182 5.48 -6.03 -2.53
CA SER A 182 6.12 -4.74 -2.23
C SER A 182 5.48 -4.03 -1.03
N SER A 183 4.16 -4.17 -0.85
CA SER A 183 3.40 -3.47 0.19
C SER A 183 2.13 -4.22 0.66
N GLY A 184 1.90 -5.45 0.14
CA GLY A 184 0.68 -6.20 0.43
C GLY A 184 -0.61 -5.51 -0.06
N SER A 185 -0.53 -4.68 -1.13
CA SER A 185 -1.66 -3.94 -1.70
C SER A 185 -1.83 -4.14 -3.21
N ASN A 186 -1.31 -5.23 -3.75
CA ASN A 186 -1.57 -5.69 -5.13
C ASN A 186 -2.84 -6.53 -5.24
N ILE A 187 -3.59 -6.70 -4.15
CA ILE A 187 -4.88 -7.37 -4.06
C ILE A 187 -5.87 -6.50 -3.29
N ALA A 188 -7.11 -6.46 -3.75
CA ALA A 188 -8.23 -5.80 -3.07
C ALA A 188 -9.55 -6.50 -3.38
N GLN A 189 -10.56 -6.25 -2.56
CA GLN A 189 -11.93 -6.73 -2.78
C GLN A 189 -12.90 -5.59 -2.54
N LEU A 190 -13.93 -5.48 -3.37
CA LEU A 190 -15.01 -4.51 -3.20
C LEU A 190 -16.33 -5.19 -3.49
N SER A 191 -17.21 -5.26 -2.49
CA SER A 191 -18.49 -5.96 -2.61
C SER A 191 -18.28 -7.45 -2.99
N LYS A 192 -18.64 -7.83 -4.20
CA LYS A 192 -18.44 -9.19 -4.73
C LYS A 192 -17.25 -9.33 -5.69
N ASP A 193 -16.60 -8.23 -5.98
CA ASP A 193 -15.53 -8.21 -6.99
C ASP A 193 -14.15 -8.33 -6.34
N ASP A 194 -13.33 -9.20 -6.92
CA ASP A 194 -11.93 -9.40 -6.57
C ASP A 194 -11.06 -8.66 -7.58
N PHE A 195 -10.05 -7.94 -7.09
CA PHE A 195 -9.12 -7.15 -7.88
C PHE A 195 -7.69 -7.56 -7.57
N LEU A 196 -6.90 -7.81 -8.62
CA LEU A 196 -5.46 -8.04 -8.53
C LEU A 196 -4.74 -7.11 -9.51
N VAL A 197 -3.50 -6.73 -9.21
CA VAL A 197 -2.63 -6.06 -10.19
C VAL A 197 -1.35 -6.86 -10.36
N SER A 198 -1.00 -7.10 -11.63
CA SER A 198 0.23 -7.77 -12.04
C SER A 198 1.17 -6.82 -12.76
N GLY A 199 2.44 -7.17 -12.80
CA GLY A 199 3.52 -6.46 -13.48
C GLY A 199 4.47 -7.44 -14.16
N GLY A 200 5.73 -7.05 -14.35
CA GLY A 200 6.69 -7.80 -15.14
C GLY A 200 6.56 -7.44 -16.61
N VAL A 201 6.45 -8.46 -17.45
CA VAL A 201 6.31 -8.28 -18.91
C VAL A 201 4.98 -7.64 -19.30
N ARG A 202 3.95 -7.74 -18.43
CA ARG A 202 2.63 -7.10 -18.61
C ARG A 202 2.17 -6.45 -17.33
N SER A 203 1.61 -5.25 -17.44
CA SER A 203 0.90 -4.58 -16.36
C SER A 203 -0.58 -4.68 -16.60
N ARG A 204 -1.29 -5.41 -15.75
CA ARG A 204 -2.72 -5.68 -15.89
C ARG A 204 -3.48 -5.50 -14.58
N LEU A 205 -4.72 -5.05 -14.72
CA LEU A 205 -5.73 -5.14 -13.67
C LEU A 205 -6.59 -6.37 -13.95
N TRP A 206 -6.70 -7.24 -12.98
CA TRP A 206 -7.56 -8.41 -12.99
C TRP A 206 -8.81 -8.14 -12.18
N ILE A 207 -9.97 -8.42 -12.75
CA ILE A 207 -11.28 -8.28 -12.10
C ILE A 207 -12.03 -9.60 -12.26
N ASN A 208 -12.30 -10.30 -11.18
CA ASN A 208 -12.99 -11.59 -11.18
C ASN A 208 -12.35 -12.58 -12.20
N GLY A 209 -11.04 -12.64 -12.22
CA GLY A 209 -10.27 -13.53 -13.11
C GLY A 209 -10.16 -13.07 -14.57
N ALA A 210 -10.73 -11.95 -14.96
CA ALA A 210 -10.55 -11.35 -16.29
C ALA A 210 -9.57 -10.18 -16.22
N ALA A 211 -8.57 -10.16 -17.12
CA ALA A 211 -7.56 -9.10 -17.14
C ALA A 211 -7.87 -8.01 -18.16
N MET A 212 -7.48 -6.78 -17.82
CA MET A 212 -7.39 -5.65 -18.72
C MET A 212 -5.99 -5.03 -18.64
N GLU A 213 -5.45 -4.66 -19.80
CA GLU A 213 -4.17 -3.92 -19.88
C GLU A 213 -4.30 -2.55 -19.23
N ILE A 214 -3.25 -2.14 -18.50
CA ILE A 214 -3.17 -0.81 -17.90
C ILE A 214 -1.87 -0.12 -18.31
N PRO A 215 -1.87 1.20 -18.54
CA PRO A 215 -0.71 1.95 -19.04
C PRO A 215 0.31 2.26 -17.93
N ILE A 216 0.74 1.24 -17.20
CA ILE A 216 1.88 1.30 -16.29
C ILE A 216 3.08 0.66 -17.00
N LEU A 217 4.28 1.21 -16.76
CA LEU A 217 5.51 0.69 -17.32
C LEU A 217 5.59 -0.84 -17.22
N GLN A 218 5.96 -1.50 -18.32
CA GLN A 218 5.99 -2.97 -18.42
C GLN A 218 7.09 -3.42 -19.37
N GLY A 219 7.32 -4.73 -19.49
CA GLY A 219 8.27 -5.33 -20.43
C GLY A 219 9.58 -5.80 -19.79
N GLY A 220 9.78 -5.58 -18.49
CA GLY A 220 10.95 -6.03 -17.73
C GLY A 220 10.54 -6.79 -16.47
N THR A 221 11.46 -7.54 -15.87
CA THR A 221 11.21 -8.29 -14.63
C THR A 221 11.06 -7.40 -13.40
N SER A 222 11.49 -6.13 -13.46
CA SER A 222 11.44 -5.15 -12.37
C SER A 222 10.35 -4.09 -12.58
N THR A 223 9.65 -4.12 -13.72
CA THR A 223 8.65 -3.12 -14.09
C THR A 223 7.24 -3.58 -13.78
N GLY A 224 6.31 -2.67 -13.56
CA GLY A 224 4.89 -2.99 -13.50
C GLY A 224 4.11 -2.37 -12.36
N ALA A 225 2.85 -2.76 -12.31
CA ALA A 225 1.95 -2.37 -11.23
C ALA A 225 2.31 -3.08 -9.92
N ASN A 226 2.39 -2.32 -8.84
CA ASN A 226 2.82 -2.82 -7.53
C ASN A 226 1.75 -2.72 -6.45
N SER A 227 0.88 -1.73 -6.57
CA SER A 227 -0.10 -1.41 -5.53
C SER A 227 -1.35 -0.80 -6.13
N MET A 228 -2.49 -1.12 -5.56
CA MET A 228 -3.74 -0.45 -5.85
C MET A 228 -4.46 0.00 -4.58
N ALA A 229 -5.27 1.05 -4.73
CA ALA A 229 -6.22 1.48 -3.71
C ALA A 229 -7.58 1.76 -4.35
N ILE A 230 -8.65 1.41 -3.64
CA ILE A 230 -10.03 1.71 -4.02
C ILE A 230 -10.52 2.87 -3.16
N SER A 231 -11.15 3.87 -3.79
CA SER A 231 -11.70 5.01 -3.05
C SER A 231 -12.79 4.59 -2.05
N PRO A 232 -12.97 5.29 -0.92
CA PRO A 232 -13.97 4.92 0.09
C PRO A 232 -15.40 4.77 -0.43
N ASN A 233 -15.77 5.49 -1.50
CA ASN A 233 -17.09 5.37 -2.15
C ASN A 233 -17.13 4.26 -3.23
N GLY A 234 -16.05 3.51 -3.44
CA GLY A 234 -15.98 2.42 -4.42
C GLY A 234 -15.95 2.83 -5.89
N ASN A 235 -15.87 4.13 -6.21
CA ASN A 235 -16.05 4.61 -7.60
C ASN A 235 -14.75 4.86 -8.36
N ASN A 236 -13.60 4.81 -7.69
CA ASN A 236 -12.29 5.05 -8.31
C ASN A 236 -11.28 4.03 -7.79
N ILE A 237 -10.40 3.60 -8.68
CA ILE A 237 -9.19 2.83 -8.36
C ILE A 237 -7.99 3.68 -8.75
N MET A 238 -6.97 3.72 -7.91
CA MET A 238 -5.63 4.21 -8.23
C MET A 238 -4.67 3.04 -8.19
N ILE A 239 -3.86 2.88 -9.23
CA ILE A 239 -2.80 1.88 -9.31
C ILE A 239 -1.48 2.62 -9.50
N VAL A 240 -0.45 2.20 -8.79
CA VAL A 240 0.90 2.74 -8.91
C VAL A 240 1.93 1.63 -9.08
N GLY A 241 3.07 1.98 -9.64
CA GLY A 241 4.16 1.04 -9.88
C GLY A 241 5.38 1.74 -10.46
N ASP A 242 5.98 1.20 -11.50
CA ASP A 242 7.16 1.60 -12.26
C ASP A 242 8.27 0.53 -12.22
N ASP A 243 9.50 0.91 -12.47
CA ASP A 243 10.70 0.08 -12.39
C ASP A 243 11.38 0.28 -11.02
N PHE A 244 11.30 -0.71 -10.13
CA PHE A 244 11.93 -0.62 -8.82
C PHE A 244 13.46 -0.60 -8.85
N MET A 245 14.08 -0.90 -10.01
CA MET A 245 15.51 -0.76 -10.24
C MET A 245 15.91 0.66 -10.71
N LYS A 246 14.91 1.49 -11.10
CA LYS A 246 15.07 2.87 -11.56
C LYS A 246 14.10 3.79 -10.83
N ASP A 247 14.22 3.86 -9.53
CA ASP A 247 13.24 4.43 -8.61
C ASP A 247 12.99 5.94 -8.76
N THR A 248 13.76 6.65 -9.57
CA THR A 248 13.57 8.07 -9.89
C THR A 248 12.79 8.33 -11.19
N SER A 249 12.45 7.28 -11.96
CA SER A 249 11.61 7.40 -13.15
C SER A 249 10.23 7.98 -12.80
N ARG A 250 9.65 8.76 -13.72
CA ARG A 250 8.34 9.43 -13.51
C ARG A 250 7.40 9.24 -14.69
N THR A 251 7.59 8.19 -15.46
CA THR A 251 6.82 7.93 -16.66
C THR A 251 6.01 6.65 -16.50
N GLN A 252 4.70 6.71 -16.75
CA GLN A 252 3.83 5.54 -16.69
C GLN A 252 3.83 4.82 -15.32
N ASN A 253 3.95 5.58 -14.23
CA ASN A 253 4.04 5.02 -12.88
C ASN A 253 2.72 5.14 -12.07
N ALA A 254 1.66 5.64 -12.68
CA ALA A 254 0.33 5.67 -12.09
C ALA A 254 -0.77 5.59 -13.15
N VAL A 255 -1.89 4.98 -12.79
CA VAL A 255 -3.13 4.98 -13.58
C VAL A 255 -4.34 5.03 -12.65
N GLY A 256 -5.32 5.84 -13.02
CA GLY A 256 -6.62 5.88 -12.37
C GLY A 256 -7.67 5.15 -13.20
N LEU A 257 -8.63 4.52 -12.54
CA LEU A 257 -9.83 3.97 -13.17
C LEU A 257 -11.07 4.54 -12.48
N LYS A 258 -12.12 4.73 -13.29
CA LYS A 258 -13.45 5.14 -12.81
C LYS A 258 -14.48 4.07 -13.09
N LEU A 259 -15.40 3.91 -12.16
CA LEU A 259 -16.57 3.08 -12.33
C LEU A 259 -17.64 3.84 -13.12
N PHE A 260 -18.07 3.27 -14.20
CA PHE A 260 -19.18 3.74 -15.03
C PHE A 260 -20.33 2.74 -14.97
N ILE A 261 -21.53 3.24 -15.22
CA ILE A 261 -22.75 2.43 -15.26
C ILE A 261 -23.36 2.57 -16.64
N LYS A 262 -23.40 1.48 -17.39
CA LYS A 262 -24.02 1.43 -18.72
C LYS A 262 -25.45 0.91 -18.60
N PRO A 263 -26.45 1.57 -19.26
CA PRO A 263 -27.79 0.99 -19.38
C PRO A 263 -27.72 -0.35 -20.13
N ASN A 264 -28.43 -1.37 -19.63
CA ASN A 264 -28.52 -2.64 -20.33
C ASN A 264 -29.51 -2.48 -21.50
N SER A 265 -29.01 -2.40 -22.76
CA SER A 265 -29.80 -2.19 -23.96
C SER A 265 -30.65 -3.39 -24.40
N ASN A 266 -30.42 -4.57 -23.78
CA ASN A 266 -31.05 -5.83 -24.23
C ASN A 266 -32.37 -6.16 -23.53
N LYS A 267 -32.82 -5.36 -22.55
CA LYS A 267 -34.10 -5.56 -21.86
C LYS A 267 -34.97 -4.31 -21.97
N LYS A 268 -36.01 -4.36 -22.80
CA LYS A 268 -36.95 -3.24 -23.05
C LYS A 268 -37.73 -2.76 -21.82
N TRP A 269 -37.72 -3.47 -20.68
CA TRP A 269 -38.56 -3.19 -19.51
C TRP A 269 -37.90 -3.26 -18.15
N GLN A 270 -36.55 -3.51 -18.05
CA GLN A 270 -35.80 -3.41 -16.82
C GLN A 270 -34.47 -2.72 -17.11
N SER A 271 -34.27 -1.54 -16.55
CA SER A 271 -33.01 -0.79 -16.62
C SER A 271 -31.96 -1.45 -15.71
N GLU A 272 -31.55 -2.67 -16.04
CA GLU A 272 -30.38 -3.28 -15.38
C GLU A 272 -29.16 -2.45 -15.78
N LYS A 273 -28.54 -1.84 -14.77
CA LYS A 273 -27.34 -1.05 -14.94
C LYS A 273 -26.13 -1.98 -14.79
N ILE A 274 -25.30 -2.08 -15.83
CA ILE A 274 -24.08 -2.89 -15.82
C ILE A 274 -22.92 -2.00 -15.44
N PRO A 275 -22.26 -2.21 -14.30
CA PRO A 275 -21.05 -1.48 -13.93
C PRO A 275 -19.86 -1.95 -14.78
N TYR A 276 -18.99 -1.03 -15.17
CA TYR A 276 -17.71 -1.32 -15.82
C TYR A 276 -16.66 -0.29 -15.45
N TRP A 277 -15.40 -0.70 -15.44
CA TRP A 277 -14.27 0.17 -15.16
C TRP A 277 -13.66 0.73 -16.44
N LYS A 278 -13.27 2.00 -16.41
CA LYS A 278 -12.61 2.68 -17.52
C LYS A 278 -11.41 3.46 -16.99
N ILE A 279 -10.31 3.46 -17.75
CA ILE A 279 -9.11 4.26 -17.45
C ILE A 279 -9.48 5.74 -17.41
N ASP A 280 -9.02 6.45 -16.38
CA ASP A 280 -9.10 7.91 -16.25
C ASP A 280 -7.86 8.55 -16.87
N GLU A 281 -8.02 9.17 -18.03
CA GLU A 281 -6.95 9.79 -18.80
C GLU A 281 -6.35 11.06 -18.12
N PHE A 282 -6.94 11.52 -17.02
CA PHE A 282 -6.55 12.76 -16.33
C PHE A 282 -5.72 12.52 -15.06
N VAL A 283 -5.03 11.41 -14.94
CA VAL A 283 -4.16 11.10 -13.81
C VAL A 283 -2.73 11.54 -14.12
N GLY A 284 -2.12 12.29 -13.20
CA GLY A 284 -0.71 12.65 -13.24
C GLY A 284 0.17 11.56 -12.59
N PHE A 285 1.46 11.75 -12.67
CA PHE A 285 2.47 10.80 -12.17
C PHE A 285 3.09 11.28 -10.87
N PRO A 286 3.21 10.42 -9.83
CA PRO A 286 4.00 10.70 -8.63
C PRO A 286 5.50 10.77 -8.93
N ASN A 287 6.29 11.20 -7.94
CA ASN A 287 7.71 11.50 -8.09
C ASN A 287 8.60 10.24 -7.99
N GLY A 288 8.47 9.31 -8.94
CA GLY A 288 9.28 8.09 -9.07
C GLY A 288 8.50 6.81 -8.77
N TYR A 289 9.23 5.68 -8.67
CA TYR A 289 8.67 4.39 -8.34
C TYR A 289 7.85 4.43 -7.04
N ARG A 290 6.64 3.86 -7.09
CA ARG A 290 5.75 3.76 -5.94
C ARG A 290 5.35 2.31 -5.68
N SER A 291 5.67 1.84 -4.47
CA SER A 291 5.32 0.49 -3.99
C SER A 291 4.01 0.44 -3.24
N GLY A 292 3.49 1.57 -2.80
CA GLY A 292 2.25 1.65 -2.03
C GLY A 292 1.43 2.89 -2.37
N VAL A 293 0.11 2.75 -2.43
CA VAL A 293 -0.86 3.84 -2.56
C VAL A 293 -2.05 3.61 -1.65
N GLU A 294 -2.62 4.68 -1.08
CA GLU A 294 -3.76 4.62 -0.18
C GLU A 294 -4.68 5.81 -0.36
N TYR A 295 -6.00 5.59 -0.44
CA TYR A 295 -7.00 6.64 -0.38
C TYR A 295 -7.26 7.06 1.07
N VAL A 296 -7.00 8.32 1.40
CA VAL A 296 -7.35 8.91 2.70
C VAL A 296 -8.79 9.41 2.69
N SER A 297 -9.24 9.92 1.55
CA SER A 297 -10.63 10.28 1.26
C SER A 297 -10.94 10.01 -0.21
N ASN A 298 -12.16 10.30 -0.66
CA ASN A 298 -12.52 10.16 -2.09
C ASN A 298 -11.69 11.03 -3.04
N THR A 299 -10.91 11.98 -2.54
CA THR A 299 -10.11 12.92 -3.34
C THR A 299 -8.64 12.97 -2.95
N ILE A 300 -8.29 12.51 -1.74
CA ILE A 300 -6.93 12.59 -1.21
C ILE A 300 -6.30 11.21 -1.22
N LEU A 301 -5.10 11.13 -1.82
CA LEU A 301 -4.26 9.93 -1.84
C LEU A 301 -2.88 10.24 -1.27
N ILE A 302 -2.28 9.23 -0.66
CA ILE A 302 -0.85 9.17 -0.33
C ILE A 302 -0.25 8.02 -1.10
N SER A 303 0.92 8.24 -1.70
CA SER A 303 1.70 7.21 -2.36
C SER A 303 3.13 7.21 -1.83
N CYS A 304 3.73 6.03 -1.66
CA CYS A 304 5.08 5.90 -1.14
C CYS A 304 5.91 4.89 -1.93
N GLY A 305 7.22 5.07 -1.91
CA GLY A 305 8.19 4.19 -2.53
C GLY A 305 9.60 4.46 -2.03
N THR A 306 10.60 3.86 -2.67
CA THR A 306 12.01 4.02 -2.31
C THR A 306 12.52 5.45 -2.50
N SER A 307 11.95 6.22 -3.43
CA SER A 307 12.31 7.61 -3.73
C SER A 307 11.47 8.66 -3.00
N GLY A 308 10.58 8.26 -2.07
CA GLY A 308 9.85 9.23 -1.25
C GLY A 308 8.36 8.98 -1.12
N VAL A 309 7.65 10.03 -0.67
CA VAL A 309 6.21 10.02 -0.40
C VAL A 309 5.56 11.21 -1.10
N ASP A 310 4.49 10.95 -1.83
CA ASP A 310 3.67 11.97 -2.48
C ASP A 310 2.27 12.03 -1.90
N ILE A 311 1.68 13.22 -1.98
CA ILE A 311 0.25 13.45 -1.74
C ILE A 311 -0.42 13.95 -3.02
N SER A 312 -1.61 13.44 -3.29
CA SER A 312 -2.54 14.05 -4.23
C SER A 312 -3.79 14.50 -3.49
N LYS A 313 -4.26 15.72 -3.74
CA LYS A 313 -5.50 16.28 -3.15
C LYS A 313 -6.67 16.32 -4.14
N ASN A 314 -6.46 15.83 -5.35
CA ASN A 314 -7.40 15.95 -6.48
C ASN A 314 -7.56 14.66 -7.29
N LYS A 315 -7.64 13.51 -6.60
CA LYS A 315 -7.87 12.18 -7.19
C LYS A 315 -6.72 11.70 -8.09
N GLY A 316 -5.46 12.04 -7.76
CA GLY A 316 -4.30 11.64 -8.55
C GLY A 316 -3.99 12.52 -9.75
N LYS A 317 -4.70 13.63 -9.98
CA LYS A 317 -4.40 14.53 -11.10
C LYS A 317 -3.05 15.23 -10.98
N ASN A 318 -2.70 15.63 -9.77
CA ASN A 318 -1.40 16.21 -9.43
C ASN A 318 -0.87 15.54 -8.17
N TRP A 319 0.46 15.46 -8.08
CA TRP A 319 1.16 14.87 -6.96
C TRP A 319 2.24 15.82 -6.46
N ASP A 320 2.23 16.08 -5.17
CA ASP A 320 3.21 16.90 -4.48
C ASP A 320 4.11 15.99 -3.64
N LEU A 321 5.42 16.05 -3.84
CA LEU A 321 6.40 15.34 -3.01
C LEU A 321 6.42 15.98 -1.61
N ILE A 322 6.07 15.21 -0.58
CA ILE A 322 6.03 15.67 0.81
C ILE A 322 7.20 15.16 1.65
N SER A 323 7.93 14.15 1.16
CA SER A 323 9.11 13.60 1.81
C SER A 323 9.96 12.83 0.81
N THR A 324 11.27 12.90 0.95
CA THR A 324 12.26 12.05 0.24
C THR A 324 12.60 10.78 1.00
N GLU A 325 12.03 10.59 2.19
CA GLU A 325 12.23 9.41 3.01
C GLU A 325 11.60 8.18 2.35
N SER A 326 12.38 7.09 2.30
CA SER A 326 11.93 5.82 1.71
C SER A 326 10.94 5.10 2.63
N PHE A 327 9.79 4.73 2.06
CA PHE A 327 8.81 3.84 2.67
C PHE A 327 8.31 2.83 1.64
N HIS A 328 7.88 1.64 2.08
CA HIS A 328 7.37 0.60 1.20
C HIS A 328 5.86 0.51 1.19
N VAL A 329 5.23 0.78 2.33
CA VAL A 329 3.79 0.61 2.55
C VAL A 329 3.19 1.79 3.27
N VAL A 330 1.96 2.13 2.91
CA VAL A 330 1.13 3.15 3.56
C VAL A 330 -0.24 2.59 3.87
N ARG A 331 -0.80 2.91 5.05
CA ARG A 331 -2.16 2.55 5.45
C ARG A 331 -2.82 3.72 6.17
N LYS A 332 -4.08 3.98 5.83
CA LYS A 332 -4.91 4.99 6.49
C LYS A 332 -5.25 4.58 7.91
N GLN A 333 -5.20 5.54 8.83
CA GLN A 333 -5.79 5.39 10.16
C GLN A 333 -7.31 5.58 10.06
N PRO A 334 -8.13 4.60 10.45
CA PRO A 334 -9.59 4.67 10.34
C PRO A 334 -10.18 5.91 10.99
N ASN A 335 -11.18 6.51 10.33
CA ASN A 335 -11.93 7.69 10.80
C ASN A 335 -11.07 8.94 11.04
N THR A 336 -9.89 9.03 10.43
CA THR A 336 -9.01 10.20 10.51
C THR A 336 -8.53 10.63 9.12
N LYS A 337 -7.83 11.77 9.08
CA LYS A 337 -7.06 12.22 7.89
C LYS A 337 -5.56 11.94 8.09
N ALA A 338 -5.22 10.80 8.66
CA ALA A 338 -3.84 10.42 8.91
C ALA A 338 -3.52 9.06 8.33
N VAL A 339 -2.23 8.84 8.09
CA VAL A 339 -1.69 7.58 7.60
C VAL A 339 -0.48 7.16 8.42
N PHE A 340 -0.29 5.85 8.52
CA PHE A 340 0.96 5.23 8.92
C PHE A 340 1.71 4.77 7.68
N LEU A 341 3.03 4.87 7.71
CA LEU A 341 3.94 4.39 6.67
C LEU A 341 4.97 3.47 7.31
N ALA A 342 5.46 2.47 6.56
CA ALA A 342 6.54 1.63 7.04
C ALA A 342 7.51 1.27 5.91
N GLY A 343 8.78 0.97 6.27
CA GLY A 343 9.81 0.77 5.24
C GLY A 343 11.12 0.20 5.76
N GLY A 344 12.19 0.47 5.03
CA GLY A 344 13.54 0.02 5.34
C GLY A 344 14.07 0.58 6.66
N GLY A 345 14.99 -0.16 7.30
CA GLY A 345 15.52 0.22 8.62
C GLY A 345 14.51 0.05 9.76
N GLY A 346 13.44 -0.75 9.56
CA GLY A 346 12.36 -0.90 10.53
C GLY A 346 11.60 0.39 10.80
N ARG A 347 11.65 1.32 9.86
CA ARG A 347 11.06 2.65 10.02
C ARG A 347 9.55 2.58 10.00
N ILE A 348 8.89 3.19 11.00
CA ILE A 348 7.46 3.41 11.05
C ILE A 348 7.22 4.90 11.18
N GLY A 349 6.51 5.48 10.25
CA GLY A 349 6.20 6.91 10.16
C GLY A 349 4.71 7.19 10.31
N TYR A 350 4.40 8.40 10.70
CA TYR A 350 3.04 8.92 10.80
C TYR A 350 2.96 10.28 10.10
N TYR A 351 1.91 10.45 9.31
CA TYR A 351 1.62 11.71 8.65
C TYR A 351 0.15 12.07 8.82
N ARG A 352 -0.12 13.27 9.33
CA ARG A 352 -1.46 13.84 9.40
C ARG A 352 -1.62 14.90 8.33
N ILE A 353 -2.62 14.72 7.47
CA ILE A 353 -2.92 15.66 6.39
C ILE A 353 -3.56 16.91 6.99
N PRO A 354 -3.06 18.09 6.66
CA PRO A 354 -3.57 19.37 7.13
C PRO A 354 -5.03 19.62 6.75
#